data_322240cca6a7a1bcea8d6ba46945fc8d
#
_entry.id   322240cca6a7a1bcea8d6ba46945fc8d
#
_cell.length_a   1.000
_cell.length_b   1.000
_cell.length_c   1.000
_cell.angle_alpha   90.00
_cell.angle_beta   90.00
_cell.angle_gamma   90.00
#
_symmetry.space_group_name_H-M   'P 1'
#
loop_
_entity.id
_entity.type
_entity.pdbx_description
1 polymer ?
#
loop_
_entity_poly.entity_id
_entity_poly.type
_entity_poly.pdbx_seq_one_letter_code
_entity_poly.pdbx_strand_id
1 'polypeptide(L)'
;MLNKRASGVLLHISSLPSKYGIGCFDECAYAFVDFLKEAGQHYWQILPLCPTTVGDSPYQSISTFALNEYFIDLDALCRLGYLKKEEYEDIKWFEYEDEVDYYILTGTGYYIKRLTDLSAIFQMILIPFVSKIHIG
;
A
#
# COMPACT_ATOMS: atom_id res chain seq x y z
N MET A 1 13.38 16.73 21.32
CA MET A 1 14.79 16.95 20.93
C MET A 1 15.39 15.64 20.43
N LEU A 2 15.65 15.57 19.14
CA LEU A 2 16.33 14.41 18.53
C LEU A 2 17.85 14.58 18.72
N ASN A 3 18.33 14.28 19.89
CA ASN A 3 19.77 14.34 20.18
C ASN A 3 20.48 12.98 20.01
N LYS A 4 19.80 11.97 19.45
CA LYS A 4 20.41 10.67 19.12
C LYS A 4 20.45 10.49 17.62
N ARG A 5 21.63 10.09 17.10
CA ARG A 5 21.72 9.63 15.70
C ARG A 5 20.85 8.38 15.54
N ALA A 6 20.02 8.39 14.53
CA ALA A 6 19.17 7.28 14.17
C ALA A 6 19.27 7.05 12.66
N SER A 7 19.08 5.80 12.25
CA SER A 7 19.06 5.40 10.85
C SER A 7 17.67 4.98 10.43
N GLY A 8 17.41 5.03 9.15
CA GLY A 8 16.16 4.60 8.57
C GLY A 8 16.30 4.23 7.10
N VAL A 9 15.26 3.67 6.55
CA VAL A 9 15.18 3.28 5.15
C VAL A 9 14.09 4.09 4.47
N LEU A 10 14.37 4.63 3.29
CA LEU A 10 13.38 5.20 2.40
C LEU A 10 12.98 4.12 1.39
N LEU A 11 11.75 3.65 1.46
CA LEU A 11 11.15 2.72 0.51
C LEU A 11 9.64 2.98 0.45
N HIS A 12 9.12 3.26 -0.74
CA HIS A 12 7.69 3.46 -0.89
C HIS A 12 6.93 2.14 -0.82
N ILE A 13 5.68 2.18 -0.35
CA ILE A 13 4.81 0.99 -0.26
C ILE A 13 4.71 0.26 -1.60
N SER A 14 4.55 1.00 -2.71
CA SER A 14 4.45 0.43 -4.06
C SER A 14 5.62 -0.47 -4.47
N SER A 15 6.79 -0.30 -3.84
CA SER A 15 8.00 -1.07 -4.14
C SER A 15 8.11 -2.37 -3.35
N LEU A 16 7.16 -2.66 -2.47
CA LEU A 16 7.10 -3.94 -1.77
C LEU A 16 6.59 -5.04 -2.70
N PRO A 17 7.01 -6.29 -2.52
CA PRO A 17 6.44 -7.42 -3.24
C PRO A 17 4.93 -7.51 -3.00
N SER A 18 4.17 -7.84 -4.04
CA SER A 18 2.73 -8.06 -3.94
C SER A 18 2.27 -9.05 -4.99
N LYS A 19 1.21 -9.77 -4.68
CA LYS A 19 0.52 -10.67 -5.61
C LYS A 19 -0.35 -9.91 -6.62
N TYR A 20 -0.63 -8.63 -6.34
CA TYR A 20 -1.66 -7.84 -7.03
C TYR A 20 -1.07 -6.64 -7.77
N GLY A 21 0.16 -6.78 -8.26
CA GLY A 21 0.78 -5.86 -9.21
C GLY A 21 1.39 -4.60 -8.61
N ILE A 22 1.11 -4.28 -7.36
CA ILE A 22 1.68 -3.14 -6.65
C ILE A 22 1.78 -3.45 -5.17
N GLY A 23 2.87 -3.01 -4.51
CA GLY A 23 3.00 -3.14 -3.06
C GLY A 23 1.86 -2.43 -2.33
N CYS A 24 1.33 -3.06 -1.31
CA CYS A 24 0.20 -2.57 -0.52
C CYS A 24 0.42 -2.83 0.98
N PHE A 25 -0.54 -2.46 1.82
CA PHE A 25 -0.49 -2.69 3.27
C PHE A 25 -0.90 -4.12 3.62
N ASP A 26 -0.20 -5.09 3.06
CA ASP A 26 -0.38 -6.52 3.22
C ASP A 26 0.65 -7.15 4.20
N GLU A 27 0.71 -8.47 4.20
CA GLU A 27 1.66 -9.22 5.02
C GLU A 27 3.13 -8.89 4.69
N CYS A 28 3.45 -8.54 3.43
CA CYS A 28 4.81 -8.14 3.03
C CYS A 28 5.20 -6.80 3.67
N ALA A 29 4.27 -5.86 3.79
CA ALA A 29 4.51 -4.60 4.50
C ALA A 29 4.76 -4.83 6.00
N TYR A 30 4.00 -5.72 6.63
CA TYR A 30 4.23 -6.08 8.03
C TYR A 30 5.58 -6.79 8.22
N ALA A 31 5.93 -7.73 7.34
CA ALA A 31 7.22 -8.43 7.38
C ALA A 31 8.40 -7.47 7.19
N PHE A 32 8.23 -6.44 6.34
CA PHE A 32 9.25 -5.41 6.16
C PHE A 32 9.46 -4.56 7.42
N VAL A 33 8.39 -4.23 8.16
CA VAL A 33 8.51 -3.56 9.47
C VAL A 33 9.30 -4.43 10.45
N ASP A 34 8.98 -5.73 10.52
CA ASP A 34 9.67 -6.65 11.42
C ASP A 34 11.16 -6.77 11.03
N PHE A 35 11.48 -6.86 9.74
CA PHE A 35 12.85 -6.85 9.22
C PHE A 35 13.61 -5.57 9.61
N LEU A 36 13.00 -4.39 9.45
CA LEU A 36 13.63 -3.11 9.82
C LEU A 36 13.93 -3.06 11.32
N LYS A 37 13.01 -3.57 12.15
CA LYS A 37 13.21 -3.67 13.59
C LYS A 37 14.40 -4.57 13.94
N GLU A 38 14.48 -5.75 13.35
CA GLU A 38 15.58 -6.69 13.54
C GLU A 38 16.92 -6.11 13.06
N ALA A 39 16.90 -5.33 11.97
CA ALA A 39 18.04 -4.60 11.44
C ALA A 39 18.44 -3.36 12.26
N GLY A 40 17.76 -3.08 13.37
CA GLY A 40 18.05 -1.93 14.23
C GLY A 40 17.73 -0.58 13.60
N GLN A 41 16.86 -0.54 12.59
CA GLN A 41 16.40 0.70 11.99
C GLN A 41 15.31 1.34 12.86
N HIS A 42 15.29 2.68 12.90
CA HIS A 42 14.35 3.45 13.72
C HIS A 42 13.25 4.10 12.89
N TYR A 43 13.48 4.29 11.59
CA TYR A 43 12.56 4.98 10.70
C TYR A 43 12.36 4.22 9.41
N TRP A 44 11.12 4.17 8.97
CA TRP A 44 10.74 3.83 7.61
C TRP A 44 10.09 5.07 6.97
N GLN A 45 10.76 5.65 5.98
CA GLN A 45 10.25 6.79 5.23
C GLN A 45 9.56 6.29 3.97
N ILE A 46 8.33 6.74 3.78
CA ILE A 46 7.53 6.49 2.58
C ILE A 46 7.27 7.79 1.83
N LEU A 47 6.92 7.68 0.55
CA LEU A 47 6.44 8.81 -0.24
C LEU A 47 4.96 9.08 0.06
N PRO A 48 4.38 10.22 -0.42
CA PRO A 48 2.96 10.51 -0.22
C PRO A 48 2.06 9.36 -0.68
N LEU A 49 1.04 9.06 0.09
CA LEU A 49 0.08 7.96 -0.15
C LEU A 49 -1.14 8.42 -0.95
N CYS A 50 -1.07 9.57 -1.60
CA CYS A 50 -2.18 10.13 -2.38
C CYS A 50 -2.34 9.41 -3.72
N PRO A 51 -3.54 9.44 -4.33
CA PRO A 51 -3.74 8.91 -5.67
C PRO A 51 -2.83 9.60 -6.67
N THR A 52 -2.22 8.83 -7.57
CA THR A 52 -1.39 9.35 -8.65
C THR A 52 -2.25 9.81 -9.82
N THR A 53 -1.70 10.71 -10.65
CA THR A 53 -2.30 11.19 -11.88
C THR A 53 -1.43 10.84 -13.09
N VAL A 54 -1.44 11.68 -14.11
CA VAL A 54 -0.63 11.50 -15.31
C VAL A 54 0.85 11.36 -14.94
N GLY A 55 1.48 10.26 -15.37
CA GLY A 55 2.88 9.96 -15.12
C GLY A 55 3.14 9.22 -13.79
N ASP A 56 2.10 8.78 -13.09
CA ASP A 56 2.15 7.91 -11.91
C ASP A 56 3.08 8.38 -10.78
N SER A 57 3.36 9.69 -10.78
CA SER A 57 4.21 10.31 -9.77
C SER A 57 3.47 10.45 -8.43
N PRO A 58 4.03 9.98 -7.31
CA PRO A 58 3.43 10.14 -5.99
C PRO A 58 3.36 11.60 -5.53
N TYR A 59 4.06 12.51 -6.22
CA TYR A 59 4.05 13.95 -5.94
C TYR A 59 3.03 14.74 -6.78
N GLN A 60 2.39 14.09 -7.76
CA GLN A 60 1.34 14.68 -8.59
C GLN A 60 0.01 14.05 -8.23
N SER A 61 -0.69 14.64 -7.28
CA SER A 61 -2.01 14.19 -6.87
C SER A 61 -3.04 15.29 -7.04
N ILE A 62 -4.25 14.90 -7.41
CA ILE A 62 -5.42 15.78 -7.47
C ILE A 62 -5.99 16.07 -6.06
N SER A 63 -5.60 15.31 -5.06
CA SER A 63 -6.06 15.47 -3.69
C SER A 63 -4.97 15.09 -2.70
N THR A 64 -4.65 16.00 -1.78
CA THR A 64 -3.71 15.74 -0.68
C THR A 64 -4.34 14.99 0.49
N PHE A 65 -5.66 14.86 0.51
CA PHE A 65 -6.42 14.19 1.58
C PHE A 65 -6.91 12.80 1.20
N ALA A 66 -6.99 12.50 -0.11
CA ALA A 66 -7.37 11.18 -0.57
C ALA A 66 -6.18 10.22 -0.43
N LEU A 67 -6.48 8.99 -0.08
CA LEU A 67 -5.50 7.90 -0.05
C LEU A 67 -5.63 7.08 -1.33
N ASN A 68 -4.50 6.56 -1.82
CA ASN A 68 -4.45 5.78 -3.04
C ASN A 68 -5.04 4.39 -2.79
N GLU A 69 -6.12 4.07 -3.48
CA GLU A 69 -6.83 2.80 -3.41
C GLU A 69 -5.97 1.59 -3.78
N TYR A 70 -4.91 1.78 -4.55
CA TYR A 70 -4.00 0.71 -4.95
C TYR A 70 -3.19 0.13 -3.79
N PHE A 71 -3.07 0.85 -2.68
CA PHE A 71 -2.35 0.38 -1.50
C PHE A 71 -3.21 -0.44 -0.54
N ILE A 72 -4.46 -0.73 -0.89
CA ILE A 72 -5.36 -1.57 -0.10
C ILE A 72 -5.07 -3.04 -0.40
N ASP A 73 -4.90 -3.85 0.65
CA ASP A 73 -4.77 -5.30 0.54
C ASP A 73 -6.11 -5.93 0.13
N LEU A 74 -6.17 -6.56 -1.05
CA LEU A 74 -7.36 -7.21 -1.56
C LEU A 74 -7.78 -8.42 -0.70
N ASP A 75 -6.81 -9.15 -0.15
CA ASP A 75 -7.10 -10.25 0.75
C ASP A 75 -7.73 -9.74 2.07
N ALA A 76 -7.32 -8.56 2.56
CA ALA A 76 -7.96 -7.94 3.70
C ALA A 76 -9.41 -7.53 3.38
N LEU A 77 -9.67 -6.97 2.20
CA LEU A 77 -11.03 -6.66 1.75
C LEU A 77 -11.91 -7.92 1.66
N CYS A 78 -11.34 -9.02 1.20
CA CYS A 78 -12.02 -10.30 1.15
C CYS A 78 -12.36 -10.81 2.56
N ARG A 79 -11.41 -10.78 3.49
CA ARG A 79 -11.65 -11.16 4.90
C ARG A 79 -12.71 -10.31 5.58
N LEU A 80 -12.81 -9.03 5.24
CA LEU A 80 -13.82 -8.11 5.76
C LEU A 80 -15.18 -8.23 5.06
N GLY A 81 -15.30 -9.06 4.01
CA GLY A 81 -16.56 -9.29 3.31
C GLY A 81 -16.93 -8.25 2.26
N TYR A 82 -16.02 -7.33 1.92
CA TYR A 82 -16.25 -6.29 0.90
C TYR A 82 -15.98 -6.77 -0.52
N LEU A 83 -15.16 -7.82 -0.68
CA LEU A 83 -14.75 -8.36 -1.97
C LEU A 83 -14.83 -9.89 -1.90
N LYS A 84 -15.18 -10.52 -2.99
CA LYS A 84 -15.12 -11.99 -3.12
C LYS A 84 -13.81 -12.37 -3.81
N LYS A 85 -13.26 -13.52 -3.43
CA LYS A 85 -11.98 -13.99 -3.97
C LYS A 85 -12.04 -14.19 -5.49
N GLU A 86 -13.16 -14.68 -6.00
CA GLU A 86 -13.38 -14.91 -7.42
C GLU A 86 -13.38 -13.63 -8.27
N GLU A 87 -13.52 -12.46 -7.62
CA GLU A 87 -13.53 -11.17 -8.33
C GLU A 87 -12.13 -10.66 -8.67
N TYR A 88 -11.08 -11.17 -8.01
CA TYR A 88 -9.71 -10.68 -8.20
C TYR A 88 -8.66 -11.79 -8.38
N GLU A 89 -8.97 -13.05 -8.12
CA GLU A 89 -8.02 -14.16 -8.15
C GLU A 89 -7.47 -14.44 -9.56
N ASP A 90 -8.34 -14.35 -10.57
CA ASP A 90 -8.01 -14.69 -11.97
C ASP A 90 -7.49 -13.50 -12.78
N ILE A 91 -7.31 -12.33 -12.16
CA ILE A 91 -6.83 -11.13 -12.84
C ILE A 91 -5.32 -11.23 -13.04
N LYS A 92 -4.85 -10.97 -14.25
CA LYS A 92 -3.43 -10.75 -14.53
C LYS A 92 -3.05 -9.35 -14.07
N TRP A 93 -2.36 -9.25 -12.92
CA TRP A 93 -2.06 -7.98 -12.25
C TRP A 93 -0.82 -7.27 -12.77
N PHE A 94 0.08 -7.96 -13.45
CA PHE A 94 1.34 -7.42 -13.96
C PHE A 94 1.77 -8.18 -15.22
N GLU A 95 2.51 -7.51 -16.07
CA GLU A 95 3.16 -8.13 -17.23
C GLU A 95 4.52 -8.71 -16.82
N TYR A 96 5.26 -7.99 -15.97
CA TYR A 96 6.56 -8.36 -15.42
C TYR A 96 6.55 -8.27 -13.90
N GLU A 97 7.18 -9.21 -13.20
CA GLU A 97 7.15 -9.29 -11.73
C GLU A 97 7.92 -8.17 -11.01
N ASP A 98 8.83 -7.50 -11.71
CA ASP A 98 9.71 -6.45 -11.19
C ASP A 98 9.22 -5.03 -11.50
N GLU A 99 8.08 -4.90 -12.17
CA GLU A 99 7.51 -3.61 -12.55
C GLU A 99 6.03 -3.48 -12.12
N VAL A 100 5.65 -2.26 -11.73
CA VAL A 100 4.25 -1.91 -11.48
C VAL A 100 3.62 -1.51 -12.81
N ASP A 101 2.63 -2.26 -13.26
CA ASP A 101 1.87 -1.94 -14.47
C ASP A 101 0.64 -1.09 -14.13
N TYR A 102 0.79 0.21 -14.16
CA TYR A 102 -0.30 1.16 -13.87
C TYR A 102 -1.44 1.12 -14.89
N TYR A 103 -1.19 0.67 -16.11
CA TYR A 103 -2.24 0.51 -17.11
C TYR A 103 -3.19 -0.63 -16.70
N ILE A 104 -2.63 -1.77 -16.29
CA ILE A 104 -3.42 -2.90 -15.76
C ILE A 104 -4.14 -2.47 -14.46
N LEU A 105 -3.43 -1.82 -13.54
CA LEU A 105 -4.02 -1.34 -12.28
C LEU A 105 -5.18 -0.37 -12.52
N THR A 106 -5.06 0.55 -13.47
CA THR A 106 -6.13 1.50 -13.81
C THR A 106 -7.34 0.79 -14.40
N GLY A 107 -7.13 -0.20 -15.26
CA GLY A 107 -8.20 -1.02 -15.83
C GLY A 107 -8.94 -1.85 -14.77
N THR A 108 -8.21 -2.43 -13.83
CA THR A 108 -8.76 -3.26 -12.75
C THR A 108 -9.27 -2.44 -11.56
N GLY A 109 -8.69 -1.28 -11.31
CA GLY A 109 -9.10 -0.34 -10.25
C GLY A 109 -10.55 0.13 -10.38
N TYR A 110 -11.16 -0.02 -11.56
CA TYR A 110 -12.59 0.19 -11.76
C TYR A 110 -13.46 -0.68 -10.83
N TYR A 111 -13.00 -1.88 -10.48
CA TYR A 111 -13.69 -2.75 -9.54
C TYR A 111 -13.59 -2.26 -8.09
N ILE A 112 -12.44 -1.70 -7.71
CA ILE A 112 -12.21 -1.17 -6.36
C ILE A 112 -12.99 0.13 -6.16
N LYS A 113 -13.11 0.97 -7.18
CA LYS A 113 -13.92 2.21 -7.15
C LYS A 113 -15.42 1.98 -6.95
N ARG A 114 -15.93 0.78 -7.16
CA ARG A 114 -17.32 0.41 -6.82
C ARG A 114 -17.57 0.26 -5.32
N LEU A 115 -16.53 0.18 -4.52
CA LEU A 115 -16.64 0.13 -3.06
C LEU A 115 -16.84 1.56 -2.55
N THR A 116 -18.06 1.88 -2.20
CA THR A 116 -18.58 3.24 -1.96
C THR A 116 -18.05 3.93 -0.70
N ASP A 117 -17.20 3.30 0.09
CA ASP A 117 -16.59 3.93 1.28
C ASP A 117 -15.16 3.43 1.54
N LEU A 118 -14.29 3.65 0.55
CA LEU A 118 -12.89 3.25 0.61
C LEU A 118 -12.11 3.96 1.73
N SER A 119 -12.52 5.17 2.14
CA SER A 119 -11.81 5.91 3.19
C SER A 119 -11.91 5.24 4.55
N ALA A 120 -13.12 4.77 4.94
CA ALA A 120 -13.32 4.04 6.18
C ALA A 120 -12.60 2.67 6.16
N ILE A 121 -12.68 1.96 5.04
CA ILE A 121 -12.01 0.67 4.84
C ILE A 121 -10.49 0.85 4.92
N PHE A 122 -9.95 1.87 4.28
CA PHE A 122 -8.52 2.15 4.32
C PHE A 122 -8.05 2.45 5.75
N GLN A 123 -8.82 3.20 6.53
CA GLN A 123 -8.52 3.43 7.94
C GLN A 123 -8.51 2.14 8.76
N MET A 124 -9.43 1.21 8.50
CA MET A 124 -9.47 -0.09 9.18
C MET A 124 -8.21 -0.94 8.90
N ILE A 125 -7.58 -0.76 7.74
CA ILE A 125 -6.35 -1.46 7.36
C ILE A 125 -5.13 -0.69 7.86
N LEU A 126 -5.11 0.62 7.68
CA LEU A 126 -3.97 1.49 8.01
C LEU A 126 -3.73 1.64 9.51
N ILE A 127 -4.80 1.76 10.32
CA ILE A 127 -4.66 1.98 11.77
C ILE A 127 -3.92 0.81 12.45
N PRO A 128 -4.26 -0.46 12.23
CA PRO A 128 -3.49 -1.57 12.76
C PRO A 128 -2.03 -1.57 12.30
N PHE A 129 -1.79 -1.21 11.04
CA PHE A 129 -0.44 -1.12 10.49
C PHE A 129 0.38 -0.03 11.18
N VAL A 130 -0.16 1.19 11.30
CA VAL A 130 0.52 2.32 11.97
C VAL A 130 0.76 2.01 13.45
N SER A 131 -0.17 1.34 14.14
CA SER A 131 0.02 0.96 15.53
C SER A 131 1.14 -0.05 15.73
N LYS A 132 1.38 -0.93 14.76
CA LYS A 132 2.51 -1.87 14.78
C LYS A 132 3.85 -1.17 14.54
N ILE A 133 3.88 -0.12 13.72
CA ILE A 133 5.10 0.67 13.42
C ILE A 133 5.55 1.51 14.62
N HIS A 134 4.66 1.82 15.56
CA HIS A 134 5.00 2.57 16.78
C HIS A 134 5.85 1.68 17.70
N ILE A 135 7.08 1.48 17.29
CA ILE A 135 8.13 0.87 18.11
C ILE A 135 8.78 2.04 18.86
N GLY A 136 8.32 2.18 20.10
CA GLY A 136 8.80 3.19 21.01
C GLY A 136 10.33 3.17 21.21
#